data_50fa59bdd25b81077c8915c47f2913ae
#
_entry.id   50fa59bdd25b81077c8915c47f2913ae
#
_cell.length_a   1.000
_cell.length_b   1.000
_cell.length_c   1.000
_cell.angle_alpha   90.00
_cell.angle_beta   90.00
_cell.angle_gamma   90.00
#
_symmetry.space_group_name_H-M   'P 1'
#
loop_
_entity.id
_entity.type
_entity.pdbx_description
1 polymer ?
#
loop_
_entity_poly.entity_id
_entity_poly.type
_entity_poly.pdbx_seq_one_letter_code
_entity_poly.pdbx_strand_id
1 'polypeptide(L)'
;FKKNSVEELSRLTDYELNKFGRLIEPMVLRPGNVHYEPISWQAAFDLIAAELKKLDNPDEAIFYTSGRSSNEAAFLYGMFARALGTNNLPDCSNMCHESSGVALGETLGIGKGSTTLEDLYEAEVILIAGQNPGTNHPRMLSALEKCKQNGGKVISINPLEESGLVNFKNPQHLGGWIGGGEDMADIHLAVNINQDIPLVKLILKKLVALEEKGNTVFDHAFIEKYTDGYESLISDLKNYNAEDLLAQTGVSEEKINDTVALLANKSKIIVCWAMGLTQHKNGVEN
;
A
#
# COMPACT_ATOMS: atom_id res chain seq x y z
N PHE A 1 33.93 0.84 -3.23
CA PHE A 1 34.18 2.00 -2.34
C PHE A 1 35.65 2.18 -2.00
N LYS A 2 36.42 1.13 -1.66
CA LYS A 2 37.86 1.25 -1.36
C LYS A 2 38.70 1.81 -2.52
N LYS A 3 38.31 1.52 -3.77
CA LYS A 3 39.08 1.84 -4.97
C LYS A 3 38.67 3.14 -5.64
N ASN A 4 37.47 3.63 -5.36
CA ASN A 4 36.91 4.81 -5.96
C ASN A 4 36.86 5.94 -4.94
N SER A 5 37.29 7.12 -5.33
CA SER A 5 37.13 8.29 -4.47
C SER A 5 35.68 8.69 -4.29
N VAL A 6 35.39 9.47 -3.23
CA VAL A 6 34.05 10.00 -2.99
C VAL A 6 33.58 10.85 -4.17
N GLU A 7 34.50 11.61 -4.78
CA GLU A 7 34.19 12.43 -5.95
C GLU A 7 33.79 11.57 -7.17
N GLU A 8 34.50 10.48 -7.43
CA GLU A 8 34.13 9.54 -8.50
C GLU A 8 32.77 8.89 -8.21
N LEU A 9 32.53 8.44 -6.97
CA LEU A 9 31.26 7.83 -6.57
C LEU A 9 30.09 8.82 -6.68
N SER A 10 30.31 10.10 -6.34
CA SER A 10 29.24 11.12 -6.41
C SER A 10 28.78 11.48 -7.82
N ARG A 11 29.57 11.12 -8.83
CA ARG A 11 29.22 11.31 -10.24
C ARG A 11 28.39 10.18 -10.84
N LEU A 12 28.29 9.06 -10.11
CA LEU A 12 27.53 7.89 -10.55
C LEU A 12 26.05 8.06 -10.24
N THR A 13 25.22 7.50 -11.10
CA THR A 13 23.79 7.36 -10.83
C THR A 13 23.54 6.30 -9.75
N ASP A 14 22.36 6.35 -9.09
CA ASP A 14 21.97 5.34 -8.10
C ASP A 14 21.99 3.92 -8.67
N TYR A 15 21.63 3.78 -9.95
CA TYR A 15 21.70 2.49 -10.66
C TYR A 15 23.13 1.97 -10.78
N GLU A 16 24.08 2.82 -11.11
CA GLU A 16 25.49 2.45 -11.22
C GLU A 16 26.09 2.14 -9.85
N LEU A 17 25.78 2.95 -8.82
CA LEU A 17 26.17 2.67 -7.44
C LEU A 17 25.64 1.33 -6.96
N ASN A 18 24.40 0.99 -7.27
CA ASN A 18 23.79 -0.28 -6.89
C ASN A 18 24.49 -1.51 -7.51
N LYS A 19 25.12 -1.35 -8.69
CA LYS A 19 25.91 -2.44 -9.34
C LYS A 19 27.18 -2.83 -8.58
N PHE A 20 27.70 -1.97 -7.69
CA PHE A 20 28.83 -2.32 -6.84
C PHE A 20 28.49 -3.38 -5.79
N GLY A 21 27.18 -3.67 -5.61
CA GLY A 21 26.70 -4.67 -4.64
C GLY A 21 26.50 -4.11 -3.23
N ARG A 22 26.46 -5.00 -2.26
CA ARG A 22 26.22 -4.65 -0.85
C ARG A 22 27.53 -4.45 -0.10
N LEU A 23 27.52 -3.54 0.88
CA LEU A 23 28.59 -3.43 1.86
C LEU A 23 28.68 -4.71 2.68
N ILE A 24 29.87 -5.27 2.80
CA ILE A 24 30.13 -6.52 3.53
C ILE A 24 30.93 -6.29 4.81
N GLU A 25 31.41 -5.09 5.04
CA GLU A 25 32.19 -4.65 6.21
C GLU A 25 31.86 -3.17 6.53
N PRO A 26 32.02 -2.75 7.78
CA PRO A 26 31.89 -1.33 8.13
C PRO A 26 32.97 -0.51 7.42
N MET A 27 32.58 0.68 7.00
CA MET A 27 33.47 1.64 6.34
C MET A 27 33.31 3.03 6.95
N VAL A 28 34.39 3.78 7.02
CA VAL A 28 34.40 5.18 7.51
C VAL A 28 35.07 6.07 6.49
N LEU A 29 34.56 7.29 6.35
CA LEU A 29 35.25 8.39 5.68
C LEU A 29 35.73 9.36 6.75
N ARG A 30 37.05 9.49 6.91
CA ARG A 30 37.63 10.39 7.89
C ARG A 30 37.81 11.81 7.28
N PRO A 31 37.74 12.86 8.10
CA PRO A 31 38.02 14.22 7.62
C PRO A 31 39.37 14.30 6.87
N GLY A 32 39.33 14.86 5.69
CA GLY A 32 40.51 14.98 4.82
C GLY A 32 40.82 13.78 3.91
N ASN A 33 40.16 12.63 4.13
CA ASN A 33 40.29 11.48 3.25
C ASN A 33 39.35 11.60 2.04
N VAL A 34 39.80 11.08 0.91
CA VAL A 34 39.00 11.04 -0.33
C VAL A 34 38.44 9.66 -0.63
N HIS A 35 38.81 8.65 0.16
CA HIS A 35 38.34 7.26 0.02
C HIS A 35 37.75 6.74 1.33
N TYR A 36 36.76 5.88 1.24
CA TYR A 36 36.27 5.11 2.38
C TYR A 36 37.29 4.07 2.82
N GLU A 37 37.51 3.96 4.11
CA GLU A 37 38.37 2.96 4.75
C GLU A 37 37.54 1.90 5.44
N PRO A 38 37.84 0.60 5.27
CA PRO A 38 37.23 -0.44 6.06
C PRO A 38 37.73 -0.38 7.50
N ILE A 39 36.83 -0.61 8.45
CA ILE A 39 37.15 -0.67 9.86
C ILE A 39 36.57 -1.96 10.47
N SER A 40 37.08 -2.39 11.61
CA SER A 40 36.49 -3.51 12.33
C SER A 40 35.12 -3.13 12.91
N TRP A 41 34.26 -4.13 13.15
CA TRP A 41 32.98 -3.90 13.84
C TRP A 41 33.16 -3.24 15.19
N GLN A 42 34.20 -3.66 15.98
CA GLN A 42 34.50 -3.04 17.26
C GLN A 42 34.83 -1.54 17.09
N ALA A 43 35.68 -1.19 16.12
CA ALA A 43 36.02 0.20 15.86
C ALA A 43 34.80 1.02 15.38
N ALA A 44 33.86 0.40 14.64
CA ALA A 44 32.61 1.05 14.25
C ALA A 44 31.72 1.32 15.49
N PHE A 45 31.57 0.35 16.37
CA PHE A 45 30.80 0.53 17.61
C PHE A 45 31.42 1.57 18.54
N ASP A 46 32.74 1.57 18.69
CA ASP A 46 33.46 2.54 19.52
C ASP A 46 33.27 3.97 18.96
N LEU A 47 33.33 4.12 17.63
CA LEU A 47 33.11 5.41 16.95
C LEU A 47 31.67 5.91 17.19
N ILE A 48 30.67 5.06 16.96
CA ILE A 48 29.26 5.41 17.16
C ILE A 48 29.00 5.77 18.62
N ALA A 49 29.51 4.96 19.55
CA ALA A 49 29.36 5.22 20.97
C ALA A 49 30.03 6.53 21.40
N ALA A 50 31.19 6.85 20.81
CA ALA A 50 31.88 8.12 21.08
C ALA A 50 31.07 9.32 20.58
N GLU A 51 30.44 9.24 19.42
CA GLU A 51 29.59 10.32 18.90
C GLU A 51 28.32 10.50 19.73
N LEU A 52 27.64 9.42 20.09
CA LEU A 52 26.44 9.49 20.93
C LEU A 52 26.70 10.04 22.33
N LYS A 53 27.89 9.77 22.89
CA LYS A 53 28.30 10.32 24.20
C LYS A 53 28.63 11.81 24.19
N LYS A 54 28.78 12.42 23.01
CA LYS A 54 29.02 13.87 22.88
C LYS A 54 27.74 14.68 22.92
N LEU A 55 26.59 14.04 22.81
CA LEU A 55 25.30 14.71 22.85
C LEU A 55 25.05 15.27 24.23
N ASP A 56 24.61 16.51 24.31
CA ASP A 56 24.23 17.17 25.56
C ASP A 56 22.90 16.60 26.10
N ASN A 57 22.01 16.23 25.19
CA ASN A 57 20.72 15.61 25.47
C ASN A 57 20.53 14.38 24.56
N PRO A 58 20.18 13.19 25.12
CA PRO A 58 19.86 12.01 24.32
C PRO A 58 18.79 12.24 23.23
N ASP A 59 17.88 13.19 23.43
CA ASP A 59 16.83 13.54 22.47
C ASP A 59 17.35 14.27 21.21
N GLU A 60 18.63 14.62 21.15
CA GLU A 60 19.29 15.06 19.91
C GLU A 60 19.51 13.91 18.94
N ALA A 61 19.42 12.65 19.40
CA ALA A 61 19.49 11.47 18.55
C ALA A 61 18.11 11.00 18.09
N ILE A 62 18.00 10.61 16.82
CA ILE A 62 16.81 9.99 16.23
C ILE A 62 17.19 8.58 15.76
N PHE A 63 16.37 7.59 16.17
CA PHE A 63 16.57 6.18 15.86
C PHE A 63 15.50 5.71 14.86
N TYR A 64 15.84 5.67 13.61
CA TYR A 64 14.93 5.26 12.54
C TYR A 64 15.32 3.89 11.98
N THR A 65 14.33 3.05 11.71
CA THR A 65 14.50 1.77 11.01
C THR A 65 13.36 1.53 10.03
N SER A 66 13.65 0.76 8.99
CA SER A 66 12.67 0.34 7.99
C SER A 66 11.88 -0.87 8.48
N GLY A 67 10.64 -1.03 8.04
CA GLY A 67 9.82 -2.23 8.25
C GLY A 67 10.39 -3.53 7.63
N ARG A 68 11.52 -3.43 6.92
CA ARG A 68 12.26 -4.60 6.38
C ARG A 68 13.32 -5.16 7.32
N SER A 69 13.49 -4.57 8.51
CA SER A 69 14.32 -5.15 9.56
C SER A 69 13.65 -6.38 10.16
N SER A 70 14.45 -7.33 10.66
CA SER A 70 13.89 -8.43 11.44
C SER A 70 13.29 -7.93 12.76
N ASN A 71 12.33 -8.65 13.32
CA ASN A 71 11.71 -8.29 14.60
C ASN A 71 12.72 -8.22 15.73
N GLU A 72 13.70 -9.12 15.75
CA GLU A 72 14.77 -9.16 16.74
C GLU A 72 15.68 -7.92 16.64
N ALA A 73 16.05 -7.53 15.41
CA ALA A 73 16.84 -6.33 15.19
C ALA A 73 16.09 -5.06 15.58
N ALA A 74 14.80 -4.95 15.25
CA ALA A 74 13.95 -3.82 15.63
C ALA A 74 13.78 -3.73 17.16
N PHE A 75 13.58 -4.86 17.82
CA PHE A 75 13.49 -4.93 19.29
C PHE A 75 14.78 -4.46 19.97
N LEU A 76 15.93 -4.99 19.54
CA LEU A 76 17.24 -4.60 20.09
C LEU A 76 17.53 -3.12 19.81
N TYR A 77 17.16 -2.63 18.63
CA TYR A 77 17.34 -1.21 18.28
C TYR A 77 16.48 -0.29 19.14
N GLY A 78 15.23 -0.67 19.42
CA GLY A 78 14.38 0.04 20.37
C GLY A 78 14.90 0.01 21.81
N MET A 79 15.47 -1.12 22.25
CA MET A 79 16.15 -1.21 23.56
C MET A 79 17.38 -0.30 23.63
N PHE A 80 18.17 -0.26 22.56
CA PHE A 80 19.35 0.60 22.48
C PHE A 80 18.99 2.08 22.61
N ALA A 81 17.96 2.56 21.86
CA ALA A 81 17.50 3.94 21.98
C ALA A 81 17.08 4.30 23.42
N ARG A 82 16.29 3.43 24.06
CA ARG A 82 15.85 3.62 25.45
C ARG A 82 17.00 3.55 26.47
N ALA A 83 17.98 2.69 26.22
CA ALA A 83 19.17 2.61 27.08
C ALA A 83 20.06 3.87 26.95
N LEU A 84 20.04 4.55 25.79
CA LEU A 84 20.68 5.85 25.63
C LEU A 84 19.93 6.96 26.41
N GLY A 85 18.64 6.79 26.66
CA GLY A 85 17.82 7.74 27.40
C GLY A 85 16.83 8.52 26.55
N THR A 86 16.56 8.08 25.32
CA THR A 86 15.58 8.72 24.41
C THR A 86 14.50 7.75 23.95
N ASN A 87 13.36 8.29 23.59
CA ASN A 87 12.28 7.58 22.90
C ASN A 87 12.01 8.14 21.50
N ASN A 88 12.97 8.83 20.91
CA ASN A 88 12.90 9.35 19.54
C ASN A 88 12.99 8.21 18.53
N LEU A 89 11.90 7.48 18.39
CA LEU A 89 11.72 6.31 17.53
C LEU A 89 10.60 6.60 16.53
N PRO A 90 10.81 7.49 15.54
CA PRO A 90 9.84 7.69 14.48
C PRO A 90 9.67 6.38 13.72
N ASP A 91 8.44 6.04 13.38
CA ASP A 91 8.13 4.87 12.60
C ASP A 91 7.65 5.23 11.18
N CYS A 92 7.72 4.27 10.26
CA CYS A 92 7.30 4.49 8.90
C CYS A 92 5.76 4.39 8.72
N SER A 93 5.02 3.89 9.71
CA SER A 93 3.56 3.77 9.60
C SER A 93 2.89 5.13 9.52
N ASN A 94 3.39 6.13 10.26
CA ASN A 94 2.89 7.50 10.17
C ASN A 94 3.12 8.13 8.79
N MET A 95 4.20 7.77 8.09
CA MET A 95 4.48 8.25 6.73
C MET A 95 3.77 7.42 5.66
N CYS A 96 3.47 6.16 5.94
CA CYS A 96 3.02 5.19 4.96
C CYS A 96 1.50 5.03 4.96
N HIS A 97 0.90 4.87 6.15
CA HIS A 97 -0.51 4.50 6.33
C HIS A 97 -1.23 5.30 7.42
N GLU A 98 -0.73 6.46 7.80
CA GLU A 98 -1.42 7.37 8.73
C GLU A 98 -2.83 7.68 8.24
N SER A 99 -2.99 8.02 6.96
CA SER A 99 -4.30 8.29 6.36
C SER A 99 -5.26 7.11 6.53
N SER A 100 -4.80 5.87 6.30
CA SER A 100 -5.62 4.67 6.54
C SER A 100 -5.98 4.51 8.00
N GLY A 101 -5.03 4.75 8.92
CA GLY A 101 -5.25 4.65 10.36
C GLY A 101 -6.29 5.64 10.86
N VAL A 102 -6.22 6.89 10.39
CA VAL A 102 -7.19 7.95 10.71
C VAL A 102 -8.56 7.59 10.15
N ALA A 103 -8.67 7.33 8.85
CA ALA A 103 -9.94 7.03 8.19
C ALA A 103 -10.65 5.82 8.81
N LEU A 104 -9.94 4.72 9.02
CA LEU A 104 -10.50 3.51 9.63
C LEU A 104 -10.84 3.73 11.12
N GLY A 105 -10.04 4.52 11.84
CA GLY A 105 -10.32 4.90 13.22
C GLY A 105 -11.62 5.69 13.35
N GLU A 106 -11.88 6.62 12.44
CA GLU A 106 -13.09 7.44 12.40
C GLU A 106 -14.32 6.66 11.91
N THR A 107 -14.15 5.77 10.92
CA THR A 107 -15.28 5.09 10.27
C THR A 107 -15.61 3.73 10.88
N LEU A 108 -14.61 2.96 11.30
CA LEU A 108 -14.77 1.62 11.87
C LEU A 108 -14.42 1.54 13.37
N GLY A 109 -13.89 2.62 13.94
CA GLY A 109 -13.46 2.65 15.35
C GLY A 109 -12.11 1.98 15.61
N ILE A 110 -11.44 1.43 14.60
CA ILE A 110 -10.14 0.79 14.71
C ILE A 110 -9.29 1.01 13.46
N GLY A 111 -8.10 1.58 13.63
CA GLY A 111 -7.15 1.85 12.54
C GLY A 111 -6.43 0.60 12.00
N LYS A 112 -7.16 -0.48 11.78
CA LYS A 112 -6.65 -1.79 11.34
C LYS A 112 -7.53 -2.37 10.25
N GLY A 113 -6.94 -3.17 9.35
CA GLY A 113 -7.71 -4.02 8.45
C GLY A 113 -8.54 -5.06 9.21
N SER A 114 -9.75 -5.31 8.75
CA SER A 114 -10.73 -6.18 9.39
C SER A 114 -10.86 -7.55 8.71
N THR A 115 -10.12 -7.79 7.62
CA THR A 115 -10.24 -8.98 6.76
C THR A 115 -9.21 -10.03 7.14
N THR A 116 -9.61 -11.30 7.18
CA THR A 116 -8.71 -12.45 7.31
C THR A 116 -8.24 -12.96 5.95
N LEU A 117 -7.28 -13.88 5.92
CA LEU A 117 -6.83 -14.52 4.70
C LEU A 117 -7.91 -15.42 4.09
N GLU A 118 -8.69 -16.07 4.95
CA GLU A 118 -9.80 -16.92 4.58
C GLU A 118 -10.93 -16.13 3.90
N ASP A 119 -11.21 -14.92 4.38
CA ASP A 119 -12.19 -14.03 3.75
C ASP A 119 -11.79 -13.69 2.29
N LEU A 120 -10.49 -13.47 2.04
CA LEU A 120 -10.00 -13.26 0.66
C LEU A 120 -10.26 -14.46 -0.25
N TYR A 121 -10.17 -15.70 0.28
CA TYR A 121 -10.42 -16.91 -0.51
C TYR A 121 -11.91 -17.07 -0.86
N GLU A 122 -12.80 -16.57 0.00
CA GLU A 122 -14.25 -16.71 -0.14
C GLU A 122 -14.94 -15.49 -0.76
N ALA A 123 -14.18 -14.43 -1.00
CA ALA A 123 -14.71 -13.20 -1.60
C ALA A 123 -15.29 -13.47 -2.99
N GLU A 124 -16.43 -12.86 -3.27
CA GLU A 124 -17.04 -12.86 -4.60
C GLU A 124 -16.44 -11.77 -5.49
N VAL A 125 -16.05 -10.64 -4.88
CA VAL A 125 -15.34 -9.55 -5.56
C VAL A 125 -14.29 -8.96 -4.62
N ILE A 126 -13.09 -8.75 -5.13
CA ILE A 126 -12.02 -7.99 -4.47
C ILE A 126 -11.70 -6.76 -5.30
N LEU A 127 -11.86 -5.57 -4.73
CA LEU A 127 -11.39 -4.33 -5.31
C LEU A 127 -9.98 -4.05 -4.78
N ILE A 128 -9.05 -3.70 -5.65
CA ILE A 128 -7.65 -3.40 -5.31
C ILE A 128 -7.35 -1.99 -5.80
N ALA A 129 -7.27 -1.02 -4.88
CA ALA A 129 -7.09 0.39 -5.19
C ALA A 129 -5.69 0.89 -4.82
N GLY A 130 -4.98 1.47 -5.78
CA GLY A 130 -3.67 2.08 -5.55
C GLY A 130 -2.62 1.14 -4.97
N GLN A 131 -2.68 -0.15 -5.33
CA GLN A 131 -1.80 -1.20 -4.80
C GLN A 131 -1.12 -1.98 -5.92
N ASN A 132 0.17 -2.28 -5.74
CA ASN A 132 0.92 -3.20 -6.59
C ASN A 132 1.30 -4.45 -5.79
N PRO A 133 0.43 -5.46 -5.71
CA PRO A 133 0.71 -6.66 -4.93
C PRO A 133 1.89 -7.45 -5.49
N GLY A 134 2.09 -7.48 -6.79
CA GLY A 134 3.21 -8.19 -7.42
C GLY A 134 4.57 -7.72 -6.95
N THR A 135 4.73 -6.43 -6.67
CA THR A 135 5.97 -5.83 -6.18
C THR A 135 6.03 -5.80 -4.65
N ASN A 136 4.96 -5.36 -3.98
CA ASN A 136 4.99 -5.02 -2.57
C ASN A 136 4.39 -6.08 -1.65
N HIS A 137 3.48 -6.92 -2.17
CA HIS A 137 2.76 -7.94 -1.41
C HIS A 137 2.64 -9.26 -2.20
N PRO A 138 3.76 -9.87 -2.63
CA PRO A 138 3.73 -10.98 -3.59
C PRO A 138 2.90 -12.19 -3.13
N ARG A 139 2.82 -12.44 -1.83
CA ARG A 139 1.97 -13.50 -1.28
C ARG A 139 0.47 -13.26 -1.48
N MET A 140 0.05 -12.00 -1.63
CA MET A 140 -1.34 -11.65 -1.94
C MET A 140 -1.77 -12.21 -3.30
N LEU A 141 -0.86 -12.30 -4.28
CA LEU A 141 -1.20 -12.89 -5.59
C LEU A 141 -1.67 -14.34 -5.47
N SER A 142 -1.09 -15.12 -4.56
CA SER A 142 -1.56 -16.50 -4.31
C SER A 142 -2.96 -16.53 -3.66
N ALA A 143 -3.28 -15.53 -2.85
CA ALA A 143 -4.63 -15.40 -2.28
C ALA A 143 -5.66 -15.01 -3.34
N LEU A 144 -5.30 -14.08 -4.23
CA LEU A 144 -6.15 -13.67 -5.37
C LEU A 144 -6.37 -14.85 -6.33
N GLU A 145 -5.32 -15.61 -6.65
CA GLU A 145 -5.43 -16.84 -7.45
C GLU A 145 -6.43 -17.81 -6.81
N LYS A 146 -6.36 -18.00 -5.49
CA LYS A 146 -7.30 -18.88 -4.78
C LYS A 146 -8.73 -18.34 -4.83
N CYS A 147 -8.93 -17.04 -4.66
CA CYS A 147 -10.22 -16.39 -4.81
C CYS A 147 -10.81 -16.66 -6.21
N LYS A 148 -10.03 -16.46 -7.28
CA LYS A 148 -10.45 -16.70 -8.67
C LYS A 148 -10.80 -18.18 -8.92
N GLN A 149 -10.02 -19.12 -8.38
CA GLN A 149 -10.31 -20.55 -8.44
C GLN A 149 -11.65 -20.90 -7.78
N ASN A 150 -12.05 -20.13 -6.77
CA ASN A 150 -13.36 -20.26 -6.12
C ASN A 150 -14.49 -19.47 -6.83
N GLY A 151 -14.21 -18.87 -8.00
CA GLY A 151 -15.18 -18.11 -8.81
C GLY A 151 -15.27 -16.62 -8.49
N GLY A 152 -14.43 -16.12 -7.59
CA GLY A 152 -14.32 -14.69 -7.28
C GLY A 152 -13.76 -13.86 -8.44
N LYS A 153 -14.00 -12.57 -8.38
CA LYS A 153 -13.57 -11.56 -9.38
C LYS A 153 -12.69 -10.50 -8.76
N VAL A 154 -11.78 -9.97 -9.54
CA VAL A 154 -10.84 -8.92 -9.09
C VAL A 154 -11.00 -7.68 -9.95
N ILE A 155 -11.20 -6.54 -9.32
CA ILE A 155 -11.24 -5.22 -9.93
C ILE A 155 -10.00 -4.44 -9.49
N SER A 156 -9.16 -4.06 -10.45
CA SER A 156 -7.99 -3.21 -10.21
C SER A 156 -8.32 -1.76 -10.47
N ILE A 157 -8.03 -0.89 -9.51
CA ILE A 157 -8.20 0.57 -9.61
C ILE A 157 -6.83 1.20 -9.44
N ASN A 158 -6.21 1.59 -10.56
CA ASN A 158 -4.85 2.13 -10.55
C ASN A 158 -4.61 2.90 -11.86
N PRO A 159 -3.93 4.04 -11.87
CA PRO A 159 -3.53 4.73 -13.09
C PRO A 159 -2.74 3.86 -14.07
N LEU A 160 -1.95 2.91 -13.56
CA LEU A 160 -1.13 2.00 -14.34
C LEU A 160 -1.60 0.55 -14.18
N GLU A 161 -1.50 -0.23 -15.25
CA GLU A 161 -1.64 -1.69 -15.18
C GLU A 161 -0.40 -2.30 -14.54
N GLU A 162 -0.58 -2.86 -13.34
CA GLU A 162 0.49 -3.50 -12.61
C GLU A 162 0.69 -4.94 -13.08
N SER A 163 1.92 -5.31 -13.44
CA SER A 163 2.21 -6.59 -14.09
C SER A 163 1.70 -7.82 -13.34
N GLY A 164 1.74 -7.80 -12.00
CA GLY A 164 1.22 -8.89 -11.17
C GLY A 164 -0.31 -9.00 -11.17
N LEU A 165 -1.04 -7.95 -11.57
CA LEU A 165 -2.49 -7.96 -11.75
C LEU A 165 -2.89 -8.23 -13.20
N VAL A 166 -2.01 -7.96 -14.16
CA VAL A 166 -2.21 -8.36 -15.56
C VAL A 166 -2.08 -9.87 -15.72
N ASN A 167 -0.96 -10.43 -15.28
CA ASN A 167 -0.75 -11.88 -15.37
C ASN A 167 0.14 -12.39 -14.24
N PHE A 168 -0.28 -13.47 -13.59
CA PHE A 168 0.45 -14.12 -12.53
C PHE A 168 0.80 -15.57 -12.89
N LYS A 169 2.08 -15.89 -12.78
CA LYS A 169 2.61 -17.26 -12.85
C LYS A 169 3.04 -17.70 -11.47
N ASN A 170 2.22 -18.52 -10.83
CA ASN A 170 2.51 -18.98 -9.48
C ASN A 170 3.72 -19.93 -9.47
N PRO A 171 4.85 -19.54 -8.86
CA PRO A 171 6.04 -20.38 -8.85
C PRO A 171 5.93 -21.63 -7.95
N GLN A 172 4.87 -21.72 -7.15
CA GLN A 172 4.62 -22.85 -6.27
C GLN A 172 3.88 -24.00 -6.98
N HIS A 173 3.37 -23.76 -8.19
CA HIS A 173 2.65 -24.77 -8.97
C HIS A 173 3.36 -25.08 -10.27
N LEU A 174 3.38 -26.38 -10.66
CA LEU A 174 3.98 -26.82 -11.93
C LEU A 174 3.36 -26.12 -13.15
N GLY A 175 2.06 -25.82 -13.11
CA GLY A 175 1.36 -25.04 -14.14
C GLY A 175 1.91 -23.62 -14.31
N GLY A 176 2.43 -23.00 -13.25
CA GLY A 176 3.07 -21.69 -13.32
C GLY A 176 4.42 -21.70 -14.04
N TRP A 177 5.10 -22.84 -14.10
CA TRP A 177 6.37 -22.98 -14.80
C TRP A 177 6.19 -23.26 -16.31
N ILE A 178 5.16 -23.99 -16.69
CA ILE A 178 4.95 -24.49 -18.06
C ILE A 178 3.79 -23.75 -18.74
N GLY A 179 2.89 -23.15 -17.97
CA GLY A 179 1.66 -22.48 -18.46
C GLY A 179 1.82 -20.99 -18.81
N GLY A 180 0.78 -20.42 -19.35
CA GLY A 180 0.69 -19.00 -19.71
C GLY A 180 0.51 -18.04 -18.52
N GLY A 181 0.25 -18.56 -17.31
CA GLY A 181 -0.19 -17.78 -16.15
C GLY A 181 -1.70 -17.55 -16.15
N GLU A 182 -2.17 -16.79 -15.17
CA GLU A 182 -3.57 -16.41 -15.00
C GLU A 182 -3.70 -14.88 -14.93
N ASP A 183 -4.67 -14.33 -15.67
CA ASP A 183 -4.99 -12.91 -15.60
C ASP A 183 -5.68 -12.65 -14.25
N MET A 184 -5.05 -11.84 -13.41
CA MET A 184 -5.52 -11.60 -12.06
C MET A 184 -6.69 -10.63 -12.02
N ALA A 185 -6.58 -9.47 -12.66
CA ALA A 185 -7.66 -8.50 -12.73
C ALA A 185 -8.66 -8.86 -13.85
N ASP A 186 -9.94 -8.97 -13.48
CA ASP A 186 -11.03 -9.14 -14.45
C ASP A 186 -11.45 -7.80 -15.06
N ILE A 187 -11.35 -6.72 -14.27
CA ILE A 187 -11.61 -5.34 -14.72
C ILE A 187 -10.46 -4.47 -14.24
N HIS A 188 -9.91 -3.64 -15.13
CA HIS A 188 -8.95 -2.60 -14.77
C HIS A 188 -9.51 -1.22 -15.05
N LEU A 189 -9.62 -0.40 -13.99
CA LEU A 189 -10.06 0.99 -14.03
C LEU A 189 -8.83 1.91 -13.95
N ALA A 190 -8.41 2.41 -15.12
CA ALA A 190 -7.26 3.33 -15.22
C ALA A 190 -7.69 4.75 -14.77
N VAL A 191 -7.87 4.91 -13.46
CA VAL A 191 -8.34 6.17 -12.88
C VAL A 191 -7.29 7.27 -13.01
N ASN A 192 -7.71 8.48 -13.33
CA ASN A 192 -6.85 9.66 -13.29
C ASN A 192 -6.33 9.88 -11.87
N ILE A 193 -5.10 10.37 -11.74
CA ILE A 193 -4.47 10.62 -10.45
C ILE A 193 -5.36 11.54 -9.60
N ASN A 194 -5.60 11.15 -8.35
CA ASN A 194 -6.44 11.86 -7.37
C ASN A 194 -7.93 11.98 -7.77
N GLN A 195 -8.43 11.09 -8.62
CA GLN A 195 -9.84 11.02 -8.97
C GLN A 195 -10.54 9.78 -8.40
N ASP A 196 -10.02 9.25 -7.31
CA ASP A 196 -10.57 8.08 -6.61
C ASP A 196 -11.95 8.40 -6.02
N ILE A 197 -12.11 9.56 -5.36
CA ILE A 197 -13.41 10.01 -4.82
C ILE A 197 -14.46 10.16 -5.92
N PRO A 198 -14.22 10.88 -7.04
CA PRO A 198 -15.16 10.90 -8.18
C PRO A 198 -15.53 9.51 -8.70
N LEU A 199 -14.57 8.58 -8.79
CA LEU A 199 -14.80 7.21 -9.23
C LEU A 199 -15.74 6.46 -8.28
N VAL A 200 -15.45 6.49 -6.98
CA VAL A 200 -16.28 5.81 -5.96
C VAL A 200 -17.68 6.43 -5.92
N LYS A 201 -17.80 7.76 -5.93
CA LYS A 201 -19.10 8.45 -5.98
C LYS A 201 -19.90 8.06 -7.22
N LEU A 202 -19.28 7.94 -8.38
CA LEU A 202 -19.94 7.52 -9.61
C LEU A 202 -20.46 6.09 -9.52
N ILE A 203 -19.66 5.17 -9.02
CA ILE A 203 -20.05 3.76 -8.84
C ILE A 203 -21.23 3.68 -7.85
N LEU A 204 -21.14 4.34 -6.70
CA LEU A 204 -22.21 4.38 -5.70
C LEU A 204 -23.49 5.00 -6.26
N LYS A 205 -23.38 6.11 -6.98
CA LYS A 205 -24.55 6.77 -7.62
C LYS A 205 -25.25 5.85 -8.61
N LYS A 206 -24.50 5.08 -9.41
CA LYS A 206 -25.07 4.11 -10.33
C LYS A 206 -25.69 2.89 -9.60
N LEU A 207 -25.12 2.43 -8.49
CA LEU A 207 -25.69 1.39 -7.64
C LEU A 207 -27.03 1.85 -7.01
N VAL A 208 -27.07 3.06 -6.48
CA VAL A 208 -28.32 3.67 -5.97
C VAL A 208 -29.39 3.74 -7.05
N ALA A 209 -29.01 4.18 -8.26
CA ALA A 209 -29.94 4.25 -9.39
C ALA A 209 -30.46 2.86 -9.84
N LEU A 210 -29.70 1.80 -9.65
CA LEU A 210 -30.18 0.43 -9.87
C LEU A 210 -31.22 0.02 -8.82
N GLU A 211 -30.99 0.35 -7.57
CA GLU A 211 -31.94 0.05 -6.49
C GLU A 211 -33.25 0.83 -6.66
N GLU A 212 -33.20 2.10 -7.03
CA GLU A 212 -34.37 2.92 -7.33
C GLU A 212 -35.22 2.34 -8.49
N LYS A 213 -34.61 1.53 -9.37
CA LYS A 213 -35.31 0.79 -10.43
C LYS A 213 -35.89 -0.57 -9.98
N GLY A 214 -35.79 -0.88 -8.69
CA GLY A 214 -36.39 -2.08 -8.10
C GLY A 214 -35.44 -3.26 -7.96
N ASN A 215 -34.13 -3.09 -8.17
CA ASN A 215 -33.16 -4.14 -7.86
C ASN A 215 -32.82 -4.12 -6.37
N THR A 216 -32.50 -5.26 -5.80
CA THR A 216 -31.96 -5.33 -4.43
C THR A 216 -30.45 -5.19 -4.52
N VAL A 217 -29.90 -4.07 -4.09
CA VAL A 217 -28.46 -3.77 -4.17
C VAL A 217 -27.85 -3.69 -2.76
N PHE A 218 -28.50 -3.00 -1.82
CA PHE A 218 -27.97 -2.77 -0.49
C PHE A 218 -28.66 -3.64 0.56
N ASP A 219 -27.90 -4.09 1.56
CA ASP A 219 -28.43 -4.75 2.75
C ASP A 219 -28.93 -3.70 3.76
N HIS A 220 -30.18 -3.22 3.57
CA HIS A 220 -30.77 -2.21 4.44
C HIS A 220 -30.89 -2.66 5.89
N ALA A 221 -31.07 -3.95 6.15
CA ALA A 221 -31.13 -4.46 7.51
C ALA A 221 -29.76 -4.34 8.23
N PHE A 222 -28.68 -4.58 7.50
CA PHE A 222 -27.33 -4.34 8.02
C PHE A 222 -27.06 -2.84 8.19
N ILE A 223 -27.38 -2.03 7.18
CA ILE A 223 -27.17 -0.57 7.18
C ILE A 223 -27.87 0.05 8.39
N GLU A 224 -29.15 -0.22 8.58
CA GLU A 224 -29.95 0.32 9.69
C GLU A 224 -29.40 -0.07 11.06
N LYS A 225 -28.90 -1.28 11.18
CA LYS A 225 -28.48 -1.83 12.48
C LYS A 225 -27.04 -1.49 12.85
N TYR A 226 -26.13 -1.37 11.88
CA TYR A 226 -24.69 -1.36 12.12
C TYR A 226 -23.96 -0.14 11.55
N THR A 227 -24.65 0.76 10.85
CA THR A 227 -24.01 1.93 10.25
C THR A 227 -24.76 3.22 10.59
N ASP A 228 -24.05 4.33 10.48
CA ASP A 228 -24.60 5.68 10.59
C ASP A 228 -24.31 6.46 9.30
N GLY A 229 -25.15 7.47 9.00
CA GLY A 229 -24.89 8.43 7.93
C GLY A 229 -25.34 7.99 6.53
N TYR A 230 -26.05 6.87 6.36
CA TYR A 230 -26.52 6.41 5.05
C TYR A 230 -27.36 7.46 4.32
N GLU A 231 -28.35 8.07 4.99
CA GLU A 231 -29.21 9.09 4.39
C GLU A 231 -28.42 10.35 3.97
N SER A 232 -27.39 10.69 4.75
CA SER A 232 -26.49 11.80 4.42
C SER A 232 -25.68 11.50 3.17
N LEU A 233 -25.15 10.27 3.04
CA LEU A 233 -24.45 9.80 1.84
C LEU A 233 -25.35 9.86 0.60
N ILE A 234 -26.57 9.34 0.70
CA ILE A 234 -27.53 9.37 -0.42
C ILE A 234 -27.85 10.81 -0.83
N SER A 235 -28.02 11.69 0.16
CA SER A 235 -28.27 13.12 -0.10
C SER A 235 -27.05 13.80 -0.77
N ASP A 236 -25.83 13.49 -0.33
CA ASP A 236 -24.60 14.01 -0.94
C ASP A 236 -24.46 13.55 -2.41
N LEU A 237 -24.69 12.27 -2.67
CA LEU A 237 -24.61 11.72 -4.02
C LEU A 237 -25.56 12.40 -5.03
N LYS A 238 -26.69 12.93 -4.58
CA LYS A 238 -27.64 13.66 -5.44
C LYS A 238 -27.07 14.99 -5.95
N ASN A 239 -26.13 15.60 -5.23
CA ASN A 239 -25.53 16.89 -5.58
C ASN A 239 -24.54 16.80 -6.77
N TYR A 240 -24.15 15.60 -7.18
CA TYR A 240 -23.18 15.40 -8.26
C TYR A 240 -23.87 14.97 -9.55
N ASN A 241 -23.39 15.52 -10.67
CA ASN A 241 -23.76 15.04 -11.99
C ASN A 241 -22.91 13.81 -12.36
N ALA A 242 -23.54 12.75 -12.87
CA ALA A 242 -22.85 11.52 -13.24
C ALA A 242 -21.89 11.69 -14.43
N GLU A 243 -22.23 12.56 -15.38
CA GLU A 243 -21.40 12.84 -16.56
C GLU A 243 -20.14 13.61 -16.14
N ASP A 244 -20.27 14.55 -15.22
CA ASP A 244 -19.15 15.31 -14.68
C ASP A 244 -18.20 14.43 -13.87
N LEU A 245 -18.75 13.52 -13.04
CA LEU A 245 -17.94 12.52 -12.33
C LEU A 245 -17.22 11.60 -13.31
N LEU A 246 -17.91 11.11 -14.33
CA LEU A 246 -17.32 10.23 -15.35
C LEU A 246 -16.14 10.93 -16.07
N ALA A 247 -16.34 12.17 -16.48
CA ALA A 247 -15.31 12.96 -17.16
C ALA A 247 -14.03 13.14 -16.30
N GLN A 248 -14.20 13.29 -14.98
CA GLN A 248 -13.08 13.45 -14.05
C GLN A 248 -12.28 12.15 -13.91
N THR A 249 -12.95 10.99 -13.89
CA THR A 249 -12.27 9.70 -13.63
C THR A 249 -11.27 9.29 -14.68
N GLY A 250 -11.47 9.67 -15.95
CA GLY A 250 -10.70 9.17 -17.09
C GLY A 250 -11.04 7.71 -17.50
N VAL A 251 -11.98 7.08 -16.80
CA VAL A 251 -12.41 5.69 -17.07
C VAL A 251 -13.58 5.69 -18.07
N SER A 252 -13.61 4.72 -18.97
CA SER A 252 -14.75 4.60 -19.92
C SER A 252 -16.05 4.23 -19.20
N GLU A 253 -17.18 4.73 -19.71
CA GLU A 253 -18.48 4.42 -19.14
C GLU A 253 -18.80 2.91 -19.18
N GLU A 254 -18.35 2.20 -20.19
CA GLU A 254 -18.47 0.75 -20.32
C GLU A 254 -17.87 0.04 -19.11
N LYS A 255 -16.61 0.33 -18.77
CA LYS A 255 -15.92 -0.26 -17.61
C LYS A 255 -16.60 0.09 -16.28
N ILE A 256 -17.12 1.31 -16.14
CA ILE A 256 -17.91 1.68 -14.97
C ILE A 256 -19.18 0.85 -14.87
N ASN A 257 -19.91 0.68 -15.99
CA ASN A 257 -21.13 -0.11 -16.02
C ASN A 257 -20.87 -1.60 -15.72
N ASP A 258 -19.78 -2.17 -16.25
CA ASP A 258 -19.35 -3.55 -15.96
C ASP A 258 -19.01 -3.73 -14.46
N THR A 259 -18.32 -2.74 -13.90
CA THR A 259 -18.02 -2.71 -12.44
C THR A 259 -19.30 -2.68 -11.60
N VAL A 260 -20.23 -1.79 -11.94
CA VAL A 260 -21.52 -1.66 -11.24
C VAL A 260 -22.34 -2.95 -11.38
N ALA A 261 -22.42 -3.53 -12.57
CA ALA A 261 -23.12 -4.78 -12.80
C ALA A 261 -22.52 -5.95 -12.01
N LEU A 262 -21.19 -5.97 -11.88
CA LEU A 262 -20.49 -6.98 -11.11
C LEU A 262 -20.77 -6.81 -9.60
N LEU A 263 -20.77 -5.59 -9.06
CA LEU A 263 -20.97 -5.32 -7.64
C LEU A 263 -22.42 -5.49 -7.20
N ALA A 264 -23.38 -5.09 -8.04
CA ALA A 264 -24.82 -5.02 -7.68
C ALA A 264 -25.44 -6.33 -7.18
N ASN A 265 -24.87 -7.49 -7.53
CA ASN A 265 -25.41 -8.79 -7.18
C ASN A 265 -24.51 -9.59 -6.24
N LYS A 266 -23.61 -8.91 -5.51
CA LYS A 266 -22.60 -9.54 -4.67
C LYS A 266 -22.76 -9.15 -3.21
N SER A 267 -22.55 -10.12 -2.32
CA SER A 267 -22.64 -9.92 -0.87
C SER A 267 -21.29 -10.00 -0.15
N LYS A 268 -20.30 -10.70 -0.75
CA LYS A 268 -18.97 -10.86 -0.17
C LYS A 268 -17.96 -10.01 -0.96
N ILE A 269 -17.90 -8.73 -0.64
CA ILE A 269 -17.02 -7.75 -1.29
C ILE A 269 -15.94 -7.33 -0.33
N ILE A 270 -14.68 -7.36 -0.79
CA ILE A 270 -13.52 -6.88 -0.03
C ILE A 270 -12.87 -5.73 -0.80
N VAL A 271 -12.50 -4.68 -0.08
CA VAL A 271 -11.74 -3.56 -0.62
C VAL A 271 -10.35 -3.55 0.01
N CYS A 272 -9.34 -3.69 -0.83
CA CYS A 272 -7.94 -3.59 -0.47
C CYS A 272 -7.34 -2.33 -1.08
N TRP A 273 -6.52 -1.62 -0.32
CA TRP A 273 -5.82 -0.45 -0.84
C TRP A 273 -4.40 -0.33 -0.30
N ALA A 274 -3.60 0.50 -0.96
CA ALA A 274 -2.27 0.85 -0.53
C ALA A 274 -1.96 2.33 -0.78
N MET A 275 -0.69 2.67 -0.84
CA MET A 275 -0.21 4.05 -0.88
C MET A 275 -0.70 4.86 -2.09
N GLY A 276 -1.05 4.21 -3.20
CA GLY A 276 -1.64 4.89 -4.35
C GLY A 276 -2.96 5.59 -4.04
N LEU A 277 -3.73 5.08 -3.05
CA LEU A 277 -4.95 5.73 -2.57
C LEU A 277 -4.67 6.76 -1.46
N THR A 278 -3.70 6.50 -0.59
CA THR A 278 -3.50 7.27 0.64
C THR A 278 -2.47 8.40 0.53
N GLN A 279 -1.57 8.36 -0.45
CA GLN A 279 -0.51 9.37 -0.62
C GLN A 279 -0.96 10.58 -1.45
N HIS A 280 -2.12 11.11 -1.12
CA HIS A 280 -2.70 12.31 -1.68
C HIS A 280 -2.98 13.33 -0.57
N LYS A 281 -3.16 14.60 -0.93
CA LYS A 281 -3.54 15.65 0.03
C LYS A 281 -4.84 15.31 0.77
N ASN A 282 -5.74 14.64 0.10
CA ASN A 282 -7.04 14.16 0.58
C ASN A 282 -7.05 12.64 0.85
N GLY A 283 -5.91 12.08 1.26
CA GLY A 283 -5.76 10.64 1.45
C GLY A 283 -6.63 10.03 2.55
N VAL A 284 -7.11 10.84 3.52
CA VAL A 284 -8.07 10.39 4.54
C VAL A 284 -9.47 10.28 3.92
N GLU A 285 -9.86 11.26 3.12
CA GLU A 285 -11.17 11.30 2.46
C GLU A 285 -11.31 10.23 1.37
N ASN A 286 -10.21 9.86 0.69
CA ASN A 286 -10.19 8.76 -0.27
C ASN A 286 -10.54 7.44 0.37
#